data_606af0e3392ee847287315742eac6e34
#
_entry.id   606af0e3392ee847287315742eac6e34
#
_cell.length_a   1.000
_cell.length_b   1.000
_cell.length_c   1.000
_cell.angle_alpha   90.00
_cell.angle_beta   90.00
_cell.angle_gamma   90.00
#
_symmetry.space_group_name_H-M   'P 1'
#
loop_
_entity.id
_entity.type
_entity.pdbx_description
1 polymer ?
#
loop_
_entity_poly.entity_id
_entity_poly.type
_entity_poly.pdbx_seq_one_letter_code
_entity_poly.pdbx_strand_id
1 'polypeptide(L)'
;MTLYGIVDEQKTHKNLHITELINNFEHLKSHNMKNILTIIFLIVTITACQRHSNVYDCLVNADSLIDKNRDSAAIRQLLTINKSDLKTDEERAYYGLLHDMATYRLRIPVESDSGITYSVAYYRKTANKYNLARALYYKGMISFRNNNINVALTCLKEAEHLALKVNDAKLLSRIYANLGAINTSIDNQNTALHYEKKALALAEKRKDWALTCLILDKIGNICTSLNMLDSGAYYTEKSIPLVKYLRDEEKVDVLTDISAEFSNQGKLSKAEKYAKMSLSIKPTSYAYFILGNIYIEQGKESEAFELWNRAMSKGSPIVRAEVMSWMADVKKEQGEYREAAELIEKSKAMKDSIEQSKNTEKMLSLQNEIDKAEAARQADMKLKTAAAAATVAVAALALLLVVHRRKINRSKKRLGEIERLTDRYRKEIDELSLSKDENERKIGSLSRKLDTLREQRAAIIGLGQRRYEEIIGGGNTAEWKKADFEAAVEYGRTLMPEDIAAIEKSHRRLTPYNTFFLMLPLAGLSDSDIQRAMNMTAGAVRTMRYRLRRSPLNSPRGGA
;
A
#
# COMPACT_ATOMS: atom_id res chain seq x y z
N MET A 1 8.96 60.20 32.35
CA MET A 1 9.74 59.13 33.01
C MET A 1 8.89 57.88 33.01
N THR A 2 9.25 56.85 32.24
CA THR A 2 9.14 55.42 32.58
C THR A 2 8.89 54.47 31.41
N LEU A 3 9.22 54.83 30.20
CA LEU A 3 9.22 53.84 29.09
C LEU A 3 10.63 53.54 28.57
N TYR A 4 11.66 54.26 29.00
CA TYR A 4 13.06 53.99 28.63
C TYR A 4 13.77 53.03 29.59
N GLY A 5 13.27 52.87 30.84
CA GLY A 5 13.86 51.95 31.81
C GLY A 5 13.55 50.45 31.58
N ILE A 6 12.40 50.11 30.99
CA ILE A 6 11.95 48.73 30.78
C ILE A 6 12.60 48.10 29.54
N VAL A 7 13.02 48.92 28.58
CA VAL A 7 13.70 48.44 27.36
C VAL A 7 15.17 48.11 27.62
N ASP A 8 15.79 48.80 28.60
CA ASP A 8 17.20 48.54 28.95
C ASP A 8 17.38 47.31 29.89
N GLU A 9 16.40 47.04 30.77
CA GLU A 9 16.42 45.82 31.59
C GLU A 9 16.18 44.55 30.76
N GLN A 10 15.33 44.59 29.76
CA GLN A 10 15.12 43.47 28.84
C GLN A 10 16.31 43.27 27.89
N LYS A 11 17.07 44.29 27.54
CA LYS A 11 18.28 44.17 26.74
C LYS A 11 19.46 43.63 27.58
N THR A 12 19.58 44.04 28.83
CA THR A 12 20.60 43.52 29.74
C THR A 12 20.33 42.09 30.15
N HIS A 13 19.08 41.69 30.42
CA HIS A 13 18.73 40.29 30.66
C HIS A 13 18.93 39.35 29.43
N LYS A 14 18.61 39.84 28.22
CA LYS A 14 18.91 39.11 27.01
C LYS A 14 20.41 38.98 26.75
N ASN A 15 21.18 40.02 27.01
CA ASN A 15 22.63 39.96 26.83
C ASN A 15 23.30 39.09 27.90
N LEU A 16 22.81 39.05 29.15
CA LEU A 16 23.30 38.11 30.17
C LEU A 16 23.02 36.66 29.80
N HIS A 17 21.82 36.37 29.34
CA HIS A 17 21.47 34.99 28.87
C HIS A 17 22.28 34.55 27.65
N ILE A 18 22.58 35.47 26.74
CA ILE A 18 23.42 35.17 25.57
C ILE A 18 24.87 34.98 25.99
N THR A 19 25.37 35.75 26.94
CA THR A 19 26.75 35.63 27.45
C THR A 19 26.90 34.35 28.29
N GLU A 20 25.90 33.98 29.07
CA GLU A 20 25.86 32.72 29.83
C GLU A 20 25.74 31.50 28.89
N LEU A 21 24.96 31.60 27.84
CA LEU A 21 24.91 30.60 26.78
C LEU A 21 26.26 30.48 26.04
N ILE A 22 26.91 31.61 25.72
CA ILE A 22 28.22 31.60 25.06
C ILE A 22 29.32 31.02 25.99
N ASN A 23 29.33 31.34 27.29
CA ASN A 23 30.29 30.81 28.24
C ASN A 23 30.04 29.32 28.54
N ASN A 24 28.81 28.85 28.58
CA ASN A 24 28.48 27.44 28.64
C ASN A 24 28.85 26.69 27.33
N PHE A 25 28.94 27.39 26.20
CA PHE A 25 29.40 26.85 24.93
C PHE A 25 30.91 26.69 24.82
N GLU A 26 31.71 27.49 25.54
CA GLU A 26 33.18 27.33 25.54
C GLU A 26 33.66 26.10 26.33
N HIS A 27 32.86 25.60 27.28
CA HIS A 27 33.20 24.40 28.04
C HIS A 27 32.89 23.06 27.34
N LEU A 28 32.20 23.09 26.21
CA LEU A 28 31.89 21.90 25.39
C LEU A 28 32.79 21.83 24.14
N LYS A 29 34.11 21.66 24.38
CA LYS A 29 35.07 21.29 23.31
C LYS A 29 34.81 19.87 22.85
N SER A 30 33.82 19.66 21.96
CA SER A 30 33.64 18.42 21.24
C SER A 30 33.41 18.71 19.75
N HIS A 31 34.13 17.99 18.92
CA HIS A 31 34.11 18.08 17.43
C HIS A 31 32.74 17.94 16.79
N ASN A 32 31.72 17.48 17.51
CA ASN A 32 30.34 17.30 17.04
C ASN A 32 29.51 18.58 17.01
N MET A 33 29.90 19.65 17.72
CA MET A 33 29.06 20.86 17.84
C MET A 33 29.17 21.81 16.64
N LYS A 34 30.30 21.83 15.96
CA LYS A 34 30.41 22.57 14.68
C LYS A 34 29.45 22.02 13.62
N ASN A 35 29.27 20.72 13.60
CA ASN A 35 28.33 20.05 12.67
C ASN A 35 26.87 20.31 13.04
N ILE A 36 26.54 20.36 14.34
CA ILE A 36 25.18 20.69 14.82
C ILE A 36 24.84 22.17 14.54
N LEU A 37 25.76 23.09 14.77
CA LEU A 37 25.56 24.52 14.42
C LEU A 37 25.46 24.73 12.90
N THR A 38 26.22 24.00 12.11
CA THR A 38 26.10 24.03 10.63
C THR A 38 24.77 23.46 10.17
N ILE A 39 24.29 22.38 10.81
CA ILE A 39 22.98 21.79 10.53
C ILE A 39 21.85 22.72 10.97
N ILE A 40 21.93 23.36 12.12
CA ILE A 40 20.94 24.35 12.59
C ILE A 40 20.96 25.60 11.70
N PHE A 41 22.14 26.07 11.29
CA PHE A 41 22.26 27.18 10.35
C PHE A 41 21.73 26.82 8.95
N LEU A 42 21.97 25.59 8.48
CA LEU A 42 21.35 25.05 7.26
C LEU A 42 19.82 24.92 7.40
N ILE A 43 19.32 24.48 8.54
CA ILE A 43 17.87 24.39 8.80
C ILE A 43 17.25 25.79 8.87
N VAL A 44 17.89 26.76 9.50
CA VAL A 44 17.42 28.15 9.58
C VAL A 44 17.51 28.88 8.24
N THR A 45 18.49 28.56 7.41
CA THR A 45 18.57 29.10 6.02
C THR A 45 17.58 28.43 5.08
N ILE A 46 17.19 27.17 5.33
CA ILE A 46 16.14 26.45 4.58
C ILE A 46 14.74 26.93 4.99
N THR A 47 14.55 27.43 6.22
CA THR A 47 13.29 28.05 6.69
C THR A 47 13.22 29.56 6.44
N ALA A 48 14.23 30.17 5.82
CA ALA A 48 14.15 31.55 5.34
C ALA A 48 13.08 31.62 4.25
N CYS A 49 11.90 32.08 4.63
CA CYS A 49 10.72 32.38 3.86
C CYS A 49 10.94 32.36 2.34
N GLN A 50 10.51 31.30 1.66
CA GLN A 50 10.00 31.45 0.31
C GLN A 50 8.79 32.40 0.42
N ARG A 51 8.99 33.69 0.16
CA ARG A 51 7.89 34.59 -0.16
C ARG A 51 7.25 34.02 -1.42
N HIS A 52 6.15 33.31 -1.26
CA HIS A 52 5.34 32.90 -2.41
C HIS A 52 5.00 34.16 -3.20
N SER A 53 5.25 34.11 -4.51
CA SER A 53 4.81 35.21 -5.39
C SER A 53 3.29 35.15 -5.51
N ASN A 54 2.64 36.30 -5.80
CA ASN A 54 1.22 36.33 -6.12
C ASN A 54 0.85 35.32 -7.24
N VAL A 55 1.80 35.05 -8.13
CA VAL A 55 1.66 34.06 -9.22
C VAL A 55 1.60 32.63 -8.66
N TYR A 56 2.47 32.28 -7.69
CA TYR A 56 2.46 30.97 -7.07
C TYR A 56 1.14 30.69 -6.33
N ASP A 57 0.60 31.69 -5.63
CA ASP A 57 -0.71 31.58 -4.96
C ASP A 57 -1.85 31.36 -5.97
N CYS A 58 -1.79 32.03 -7.14
CA CYS A 58 -2.71 31.80 -8.24
C CYS A 58 -2.60 30.36 -8.78
N LEU A 59 -1.39 29.80 -8.89
CA LEU A 59 -1.18 28.41 -9.32
C LEU A 59 -1.76 27.43 -8.31
N VAL A 60 -1.51 27.63 -7.01
CA VAL A 60 -2.07 26.77 -5.94
C VAL A 60 -3.60 26.80 -5.94
N ASN A 61 -4.19 27.99 -6.13
CA ASN A 61 -5.65 28.12 -6.24
C ASN A 61 -6.19 27.40 -7.50
N ALA A 62 -5.52 27.51 -8.65
CA ALA A 62 -5.88 26.80 -9.87
C ALA A 62 -5.82 25.28 -9.65
N ASP A 63 -4.81 24.77 -8.96
CA ASP A 63 -4.70 23.35 -8.61
C ASP A 63 -5.87 22.90 -7.72
N SER A 64 -6.22 23.69 -6.70
CA SER A 64 -7.41 23.42 -5.87
C SER A 64 -8.71 23.39 -6.68
N LEU A 65 -8.85 24.24 -7.69
CA LEU A 65 -10.00 24.22 -8.60
C LEU A 65 -10.06 22.93 -9.43
N ILE A 66 -8.92 22.49 -9.95
CA ILE A 66 -8.80 21.23 -10.71
C ILE A 66 -9.16 20.03 -9.83
N ASP A 67 -8.68 20.02 -8.59
CA ASP A 67 -9.02 18.95 -7.62
C ASP A 67 -10.51 18.86 -7.31
N LYS A 68 -11.21 20.00 -7.33
CA LYS A 68 -12.66 20.12 -7.19
C LYS A 68 -13.44 19.89 -8.48
N ASN A 69 -12.80 19.41 -9.55
CA ASN A 69 -13.36 19.23 -10.88
C ASN A 69 -13.93 20.52 -11.53
N ARG A 70 -13.37 21.70 -11.16
CA ARG A 70 -13.72 23.01 -11.71
C ARG A 70 -12.73 23.46 -12.79
N ASP A 71 -12.46 22.59 -13.75
CA ASP A 71 -11.40 22.74 -14.75
C ASP A 71 -11.57 24.01 -15.60
N SER A 72 -12.82 24.39 -15.96
CA SER A 72 -13.08 25.63 -16.69
C SER A 72 -12.77 26.91 -15.88
N ALA A 73 -12.90 26.87 -14.55
CA ALA A 73 -12.50 27.97 -13.71
C ALA A 73 -10.97 28.03 -13.57
N ALA A 74 -10.34 26.88 -13.42
CA ALA A 74 -8.90 26.78 -13.34
C ALA A 74 -8.21 27.29 -14.61
N ILE A 75 -8.65 26.87 -15.81
CA ILE A 75 -8.05 27.35 -17.06
C ILE A 75 -8.23 28.85 -17.24
N ARG A 76 -9.41 29.41 -16.92
CA ARG A 76 -9.60 30.86 -16.97
C ARG A 76 -8.62 31.59 -16.05
N GLN A 77 -8.41 31.12 -14.84
CA GLN A 77 -7.44 31.71 -13.90
C GLN A 77 -6.01 31.57 -14.42
N LEU A 78 -5.62 30.41 -14.94
CA LEU A 78 -4.27 30.22 -15.50
C LEU A 78 -4.00 31.16 -16.68
N LEU A 79 -4.99 31.40 -17.52
CA LEU A 79 -4.87 32.33 -18.66
C LEU A 79 -4.73 33.80 -18.27
N THR A 80 -5.00 34.20 -17.01
CA THR A 80 -4.71 35.57 -16.53
C THR A 80 -3.24 35.77 -16.19
N ILE A 81 -2.46 34.69 -16.08
CA ILE A 81 -1.03 34.76 -15.75
C ILE A 81 -0.23 35.04 -17.03
N ASN A 82 0.48 36.17 -17.07
CA ASN A 82 1.44 36.40 -18.16
C ASN A 82 2.64 35.47 -18.00
N LYS A 83 3.08 34.84 -19.07
CA LYS A 83 4.25 33.92 -19.03
C LYS A 83 5.54 34.63 -18.56
N SER A 84 5.65 35.94 -18.77
CA SER A 84 6.75 36.77 -18.27
C SER A 84 6.77 36.92 -16.74
N ASP A 85 5.66 36.66 -16.07
CA ASP A 85 5.53 36.77 -14.62
C ASP A 85 5.97 35.48 -13.90
N LEU A 86 6.11 34.38 -14.64
CA LEU A 86 6.67 33.11 -14.16
C LEU A 86 8.21 33.25 -13.99
N LYS A 87 8.64 33.72 -12.83
CA LYS A 87 10.05 34.07 -12.57
C LYS A 87 10.94 32.85 -12.34
N THR A 88 10.41 31.83 -11.68
CA THR A 88 11.16 30.63 -11.29
C THR A 88 10.87 29.45 -12.21
N ASP A 89 11.80 28.50 -12.26
CA ASP A 89 11.59 27.23 -12.98
C ASP A 89 10.45 26.42 -12.38
N GLU A 90 10.23 26.53 -11.07
CA GLU A 90 9.12 25.90 -10.38
C GLU A 90 7.78 26.45 -10.85
N GLU A 91 7.62 27.79 -10.88
CA GLU A 91 6.40 28.43 -11.38
C GLU A 91 6.12 28.03 -12.83
N ARG A 92 7.15 28.02 -13.69
CA ARG A 92 7.02 27.58 -15.10
C ARG A 92 6.58 26.13 -15.22
N ALA A 93 7.18 25.25 -14.43
CA ALA A 93 6.84 23.83 -14.42
C ALA A 93 5.45 23.58 -13.84
N TYR A 94 5.09 24.28 -12.78
CA TYR A 94 3.78 24.13 -12.17
C TYR A 94 2.67 24.67 -13.06
N TYR A 95 2.88 25.83 -13.67
CA TYR A 95 1.97 26.38 -14.68
C TYR A 95 1.76 25.42 -15.84
N GLY A 96 2.84 24.87 -16.43
CA GLY A 96 2.76 23.92 -17.53
C GLY A 96 1.97 22.66 -17.16
N LEU A 97 2.22 22.11 -15.97
CA LEU A 97 1.46 20.97 -15.46
C LEU A 97 -0.03 21.29 -15.37
N LEU A 98 -0.40 22.37 -14.68
CA LEU A 98 -1.80 22.70 -14.43
C LEU A 98 -2.57 23.09 -15.69
N HIS A 99 -1.92 23.87 -16.56
CA HIS A 99 -2.48 24.28 -17.85
C HIS A 99 -2.81 23.07 -18.73
N ASP A 100 -1.83 22.19 -18.95
CA ASP A 100 -2.02 21.05 -19.83
C ASP A 100 -2.96 20.00 -19.21
N MET A 101 -2.97 19.88 -17.90
CA MET A 101 -3.90 19.06 -17.15
C MET A 101 -5.34 19.57 -17.30
N ALA A 102 -5.61 20.87 -17.09
CA ALA A 102 -6.94 21.45 -17.25
C ALA A 102 -7.42 21.39 -18.71
N THR A 103 -6.54 21.70 -19.65
CA THR A 103 -6.79 21.62 -21.11
C THR A 103 -7.16 20.19 -21.52
N TYR A 104 -6.38 19.19 -21.08
CA TYR A 104 -6.68 17.80 -21.35
C TYR A 104 -8.05 17.38 -20.80
N ARG A 105 -8.38 17.75 -19.56
CA ARG A 105 -9.63 17.37 -18.90
C ARG A 105 -10.86 18.04 -19.53
N LEU A 106 -10.68 19.23 -20.08
CA LEU A 106 -11.71 19.92 -20.87
C LEU A 106 -11.84 19.40 -22.31
N ARG A 107 -11.07 18.36 -22.67
CA ARG A 107 -11.03 17.80 -24.04
C ARG A 107 -10.61 18.83 -25.11
N ILE A 108 -9.97 19.92 -24.71
CA ILE A 108 -9.40 20.90 -25.65
C ILE A 108 -8.16 20.27 -26.29
N PRO A 109 -7.99 20.39 -27.62
CA PRO A 109 -6.75 19.94 -28.28
C PRO A 109 -5.53 20.62 -27.67
N VAL A 110 -4.51 19.84 -27.35
CA VAL A 110 -3.22 20.36 -26.90
C VAL A 110 -2.34 20.49 -28.13
N GLU A 111 -2.13 21.71 -28.60
CA GLU A 111 -1.35 22.01 -29.81
C GLU A 111 0.15 21.67 -29.64
N SER A 112 0.66 21.78 -28.42
CA SER A 112 2.05 21.49 -28.09
C SER A 112 2.15 20.89 -26.69
N ASP A 113 2.89 19.79 -26.58
CA ASP A 113 3.18 19.14 -25.29
C ASP A 113 4.41 19.73 -24.57
N SER A 114 4.91 20.89 -25.04
CA SER A 114 6.10 21.52 -24.49
C SER A 114 5.97 21.88 -23.01
N GLY A 115 4.78 22.34 -22.57
CA GLY A 115 4.49 22.68 -21.17
C GLY A 115 4.64 21.47 -20.26
N ILE A 116 3.93 20.39 -20.55
CA ILE A 116 3.99 19.17 -19.74
C ILE A 116 5.35 18.49 -19.82
N THR A 117 6.03 18.57 -20.97
CA THR A 117 7.39 18.04 -21.16
C THR A 117 8.39 18.78 -20.29
N TYR A 118 8.30 20.12 -20.22
CA TYR A 118 9.10 20.93 -19.31
C TYR A 118 8.82 20.58 -17.84
N SER A 119 7.55 20.42 -17.48
CA SER A 119 7.15 20.02 -16.12
C SER A 119 7.77 18.68 -15.71
N VAL A 120 7.71 17.67 -16.58
CA VAL A 120 8.35 16.36 -16.34
C VAL A 120 9.85 16.51 -16.14
N ALA A 121 10.53 17.29 -17.01
CA ALA A 121 11.97 17.49 -16.94
C ALA A 121 12.39 18.20 -15.63
N TYR A 122 11.62 19.18 -15.17
CA TYR A 122 11.84 19.89 -13.93
C TYR A 122 11.62 18.97 -12.71
N TYR A 123 10.43 18.34 -12.61
CA TYR A 123 10.11 17.52 -11.45
C TYR A 123 10.96 16.25 -11.33
N ARG A 124 11.56 15.75 -12.39
CA ARG A 124 12.55 14.65 -12.32
C ARG A 124 13.78 15.02 -11.50
N LYS A 125 14.18 16.30 -11.51
CA LYS A 125 15.36 16.82 -10.80
C LYS A 125 15.04 17.21 -9.36
N THR A 126 13.76 17.23 -8.97
CA THR A 126 13.31 17.66 -7.65
C THR A 126 12.86 16.49 -6.77
N ALA A 127 12.67 16.76 -5.47
CA ALA A 127 12.09 15.79 -4.54
C ALA A 127 10.57 15.64 -4.68
N ASN A 128 9.90 16.51 -5.47
CA ASN A 128 8.44 16.54 -5.61
C ASN A 128 7.94 15.39 -6.51
N LYS A 129 7.91 14.17 -5.94
CA LYS A 129 7.45 12.97 -6.65
C LYS A 129 5.96 12.97 -6.95
N TYR A 130 5.17 13.70 -6.16
CA TYR A 130 3.73 13.87 -6.40
C TYR A 130 3.46 14.59 -7.73
N ASN A 131 4.05 15.77 -7.93
CA ASN A 131 3.87 16.51 -9.18
C ASN A 131 4.56 15.83 -10.37
N LEU A 132 5.64 15.08 -10.16
CA LEU A 132 6.24 14.26 -11.21
C LEU A 132 5.27 13.17 -11.69
N ALA A 133 4.60 12.47 -10.77
CA ALA A 133 3.62 11.45 -11.12
C ALA A 133 2.44 12.02 -11.93
N ARG A 134 1.93 13.20 -11.51
CA ARG A 134 0.86 13.90 -12.23
C ARG A 134 1.32 14.34 -13.63
N ALA A 135 2.50 14.93 -13.72
CA ALA A 135 3.05 15.39 -15.00
C ALA A 135 3.26 14.23 -15.99
N LEU A 136 3.80 13.12 -15.53
CA LEU A 136 3.96 11.90 -16.33
C LEU A 136 2.62 11.32 -16.76
N TYR A 137 1.63 11.26 -15.86
CA TYR A 137 0.29 10.80 -16.19
C TYR A 137 -0.32 11.65 -17.33
N TYR A 138 -0.32 12.98 -17.19
CA TYR A 138 -0.92 13.83 -18.23
C TYR A 138 -0.10 13.86 -19.52
N LYS A 139 1.24 13.79 -19.44
CA LYS A 139 2.08 13.59 -20.62
C LYS A 139 1.73 12.29 -21.35
N GLY A 140 1.55 11.19 -20.61
CA GLY A 140 1.12 9.93 -21.18
C GLY A 140 -0.24 10.03 -21.87
N MET A 141 -1.21 10.70 -21.23
CA MET A 141 -2.54 10.86 -21.78
C MET A 141 -2.61 11.77 -23.01
N ILE A 142 -1.83 12.84 -23.04
CA ILE A 142 -1.68 13.71 -24.20
C ILE A 142 -1.02 12.93 -25.34
N SER A 143 0.02 12.17 -25.05
CA SER A 143 0.70 11.31 -26.04
C SER A 143 -0.25 10.24 -26.61
N PHE A 144 -1.09 9.61 -25.78
CA PHE A 144 -2.09 8.66 -26.24
C PHE A 144 -3.09 9.29 -27.18
N ARG A 145 -3.62 10.49 -26.84
CA ARG A 145 -4.53 11.26 -27.72
C ARG A 145 -3.89 11.59 -29.07
N ASN A 146 -2.59 11.84 -29.07
CA ASN A 146 -1.79 12.14 -30.26
C ASN A 146 -1.27 10.87 -30.98
N ASN A 147 -1.85 9.70 -30.66
CA ASN A 147 -1.51 8.39 -31.23
C ASN A 147 -0.03 7.96 -30.98
N ASN A 148 0.63 8.53 -29.97
CA ASN A 148 1.99 8.13 -29.56
C ASN A 148 1.93 7.16 -28.38
N ILE A 149 1.50 5.93 -28.66
CA ILE A 149 1.20 4.92 -27.62
C ILE A 149 2.45 4.51 -26.86
N ASN A 150 3.63 4.46 -27.52
CA ASN A 150 4.88 4.11 -26.86
C ASN A 150 5.25 5.08 -25.73
N VAL A 151 5.15 6.39 -25.99
CA VAL A 151 5.37 7.41 -24.96
C VAL A 151 4.29 7.36 -23.91
N ALA A 152 3.04 7.11 -24.30
CA ALA A 152 1.92 6.99 -23.37
C ALA A 152 2.15 5.86 -22.35
N LEU A 153 2.46 4.65 -22.82
CA LEU A 153 2.74 3.50 -21.97
C LEU A 153 3.91 3.76 -21.02
N THR A 154 5.05 4.25 -21.57
CA THR A 154 6.24 4.53 -20.77
C THR A 154 5.96 5.56 -19.68
N CYS A 155 5.28 6.66 -20.01
CA CYS A 155 4.94 7.70 -19.04
C CYS A 155 3.94 7.20 -17.98
N LEU A 156 2.92 6.43 -18.38
CA LEU A 156 1.93 5.90 -17.43
C LEU A 156 2.54 4.86 -16.48
N LYS A 157 3.46 4.03 -16.96
CA LYS A 157 4.16 3.06 -16.10
C LYS A 157 5.11 3.74 -15.11
N GLU A 158 5.80 4.79 -15.51
CA GLU A 158 6.61 5.61 -14.60
C GLU A 158 5.71 6.32 -13.57
N ALA A 159 4.57 6.86 -14.02
CA ALA A 159 3.57 7.48 -13.14
C ALA A 159 2.98 6.49 -12.14
N GLU A 160 2.66 5.25 -12.56
CA GLU A 160 2.20 4.17 -11.68
C GLU A 160 3.18 3.92 -10.53
N HIS A 161 4.46 3.73 -10.86
CA HIS A 161 5.50 3.50 -9.86
C HIS A 161 5.61 4.65 -8.84
N LEU A 162 5.50 5.89 -9.30
CA LEU A 162 5.54 7.05 -8.42
C LEU A 162 4.26 7.20 -7.60
N ALA A 163 3.09 6.99 -8.19
CA ALA A 163 1.80 7.05 -7.51
C ALA A 163 1.70 6.02 -6.38
N LEU A 164 2.26 4.82 -6.58
CA LEU A 164 2.41 3.81 -5.53
C LEU A 164 3.30 4.31 -4.38
N LYS A 165 4.43 4.94 -4.69
CA LYS A 165 5.36 5.47 -3.68
C LYS A 165 4.78 6.61 -2.85
N VAL A 166 3.99 7.49 -3.47
CA VAL A 166 3.34 8.61 -2.78
C VAL A 166 1.97 8.26 -2.22
N ASN A 167 1.53 7.00 -2.41
CA ASN A 167 0.24 6.47 -1.94
C ASN A 167 -0.97 7.26 -2.47
N ASP A 168 -0.91 7.73 -3.73
CA ASP A 168 -2.01 8.46 -4.37
C ASP A 168 -2.98 7.48 -5.06
N ALA A 169 -3.95 6.98 -4.30
CA ALA A 169 -4.97 6.08 -4.82
C ALA A 169 -5.89 6.73 -5.88
N LYS A 170 -6.05 8.07 -5.88
CA LYS A 170 -6.85 8.80 -6.88
C LYS A 170 -6.16 8.79 -8.24
N LEU A 171 -4.88 9.12 -8.25
CA LEU A 171 -4.09 9.08 -9.48
C LEU A 171 -3.92 7.64 -9.97
N LEU A 172 -3.65 6.71 -9.06
CA LEU A 172 -3.42 5.30 -9.39
C LEU A 172 -4.63 4.64 -10.04
N SER A 173 -5.86 4.90 -9.54
CA SER A 173 -7.07 4.37 -10.18
C SER A 173 -7.25 4.87 -11.62
N ARG A 174 -6.94 6.14 -11.88
CA ARG A 174 -6.97 6.72 -13.23
C ARG A 174 -5.88 6.15 -14.13
N ILE A 175 -4.66 5.96 -13.60
CA ILE A 175 -3.56 5.33 -14.35
C ILE A 175 -3.98 3.93 -14.80
N TYR A 176 -4.52 3.11 -13.91
CA TYR A 176 -4.95 1.75 -14.27
C TYR A 176 -6.07 1.76 -15.29
N ALA A 177 -7.10 2.60 -15.13
CA ALA A 177 -8.17 2.72 -16.12
C ALA A 177 -7.66 3.12 -17.51
N ASN A 178 -6.62 3.99 -17.58
CA ASN A 178 -6.04 4.38 -18.86
C ASN A 178 -5.06 3.35 -19.43
N LEU A 179 -4.33 2.62 -18.59
CA LEU A 179 -3.56 1.45 -19.04
C LEU A 179 -4.50 0.37 -19.60
N GLY A 180 -5.66 0.16 -18.98
CA GLY A 180 -6.72 -0.69 -19.49
C GLY A 180 -7.18 -0.23 -20.88
N ALA A 181 -7.56 1.04 -21.02
CA ALA A 181 -8.01 1.61 -22.29
C ALA A 181 -6.96 1.51 -23.42
N ILE A 182 -5.67 1.75 -23.10
CA ILE A 182 -4.59 1.59 -24.09
C ILE A 182 -4.49 0.11 -24.52
N ASN A 183 -4.53 -0.83 -23.57
CA ASN A 183 -4.44 -2.25 -23.89
C ASN A 183 -5.65 -2.73 -24.71
N THR A 184 -6.85 -2.21 -24.47
CA THR A 184 -8.02 -2.44 -25.33
C THR A 184 -7.76 -1.92 -26.76
N SER A 185 -7.16 -0.73 -26.91
CA SER A 185 -6.90 -0.14 -28.22
C SER A 185 -5.89 -0.92 -29.08
N ILE A 186 -5.05 -1.73 -28.45
CA ILE A 186 -4.08 -2.63 -29.12
C ILE A 186 -4.50 -4.10 -29.08
N ASP A 187 -5.77 -4.34 -28.82
CA ASP A 187 -6.41 -5.67 -28.75
C ASP A 187 -5.83 -6.63 -27.70
N ASN A 188 -5.18 -6.10 -26.66
CA ASN A 188 -4.66 -6.87 -25.53
C ASN A 188 -5.70 -6.99 -24.42
N GLN A 189 -6.82 -7.66 -24.69
CA GLN A 189 -8.02 -7.69 -23.86
C GLN A 189 -7.76 -8.26 -22.46
N ASN A 190 -6.93 -9.29 -22.33
CA ASN A 190 -6.63 -9.90 -21.01
C ASN A 190 -5.86 -8.93 -20.09
N THR A 191 -4.88 -8.21 -20.64
CA THR A 191 -4.15 -7.20 -19.89
C THR A 191 -5.04 -5.99 -19.57
N ALA A 192 -5.90 -5.59 -20.51
CA ALA A 192 -6.90 -4.55 -20.30
C ALA A 192 -7.81 -4.90 -19.11
N LEU A 193 -8.38 -6.10 -19.10
CA LEU A 193 -9.25 -6.58 -18.01
C LEU A 193 -8.52 -6.59 -16.65
N HIS A 194 -7.25 -6.97 -16.64
CA HIS A 194 -6.44 -6.95 -15.41
C HIS A 194 -6.28 -5.53 -14.86
N TYR A 195 -5.95 -4.55 -15.70
CA TYR A 195 -5.82 -3.17 -15.27
C TYR A 195 -7.16 -2.54 -14.86
N GLU A 196 -8.22 -2.78 -15.62
CA GLU A 196 -9.56 -2.27 -15.26
C GLU A 196 -10.05 -2.83 -13.92
N LYS A 197 -9.80 -4.11 -13.61
CA LYS A 197 -10.10 -4.68 -12.28
C LYS A 197 -9.31 -4.02 -11.16
N LYS A 198 -8.02 -3.70 -11.38
CA LYS A 198 -7.23 -2.91 -10.40
C LYS A 198 -7.81 -1.51 -10.21
N ALA A 199 -8.21 -0.85 -11.29
CA ALA A 199 -8.82 0.47 -11.24
C ALA A 199 -10.15 0.43 -10.47
N LEU A 200 -11.00 -0.58 -10.76
CA LEU A 200 -12.29 -0.78 -10.10
C LEU A 200 -12.17 -0.86 -8.58
N ALA A 201 -11.26 -1.72 -8.10
CA ALA A 201 -11.04 -1.91 -6.67
C ALA A 201 -10.67 -0.60 -5.94
N LEU A 202 -9.88 0.27 -6.59
CA LEU A 202 -9.50 1.57 -6.03
C LEU A 202 -10.64 2.59 -6.13
N ALA A 203 -11.39 2.62 -7.23
CA ALA A 203 -12.49 3.55 -7.44
C ALA A 203 -13.65 3.27 -6.46
N GLU A 204 -14.03 2.00 -6.28
CA GLU A 204 -15.05 1.56 -5.32
C GLU A 204 -14.66 1.91 -3.88
N LYS A 205 -13.41 1.59 -3.47
CA LYS A 205 -12.89 1.92 -2.14
C LYS A 205 -12.98 3.42 -1.84
N ARG A 206 -12.80 4.25 -2.87
CA ARG A 206 -12.85 5.72 -2.76
C ARG A 206 -14.26 6.29 -2.95
N LYS A 207 -15.25 5.46 -3.28
CA LYS A 207 -16.61 5.88 -3.63
C LYS A 207 -16.65 6.88 -4.79
N ASP A 208 -15.72 6.75 -5.74
CA ASP A 208 -15.69 7.54 -6.97
C ASP A 208 -16.66 6.91 -7.99
N TRP A 209 -17.97 7.14 -7.77
CA TRP A 209 -19.03 6.46 -8.50
C TRP A 209 -19.02 6.78 -9.99
N ALA A 210 -18.57 7.95 -10.39
CA ALA A 210 -18.41 8.29 -11.81
C ALA A 210 -17.34 7.42 -12.46
N LEU A 211 -16.14 7.36 -11.87
CA LEU A 211 -15.06 6.50 -12.36
C LEU A 211 -15.43 5.01 -12.28
N THR A 212 -16.10 4.60 -11.20
CA THR A 212 -16.60 3.22 -11.04
C THR A 212 -17.54 2.84 -12.20
N CYS A 213 -18.49 3.73 -12.56
CA CYS A 213 -19.40 3.50 -13.69
C CYS A 213 -18.64 3.29 -15.01
N LEU A 214 -17.69 4.18 -15.31
CA LEU A 214 -16.89 4.10 -16.55
C LEU A 214 -16.05 2.82 -16.61
N ILE A 215 -15.51 2.38 -15.47
CA ILE A 215 -14.71 1.16 -15.42
C ILE A 215 -15.59 -0.09 -15.56
N LEU A 216 -16.74 -0.13 -14.89
CA LEU A 216 -17.69 -1.25 -15.02
C LEU A 216 -18.16 -1.43 -16.46
N ASP A 217 -18.48 -0.35 -17.15
CA ASP A 217 -18.82 -0.32 -18.55
C ASP A 217 -17.70 -0.91 -19.42
N LYS A 218 -16.46 -0.45 -19.23
CA LYS A 218 -15.30 -0.99 -19.98
C LYS A 218 -15.05 -2.47 -19.68
N ILE A 219 -15.16 -2.90 -18.43
CA ILE A 219 -15.04 -4.32 -18.09
C ILE A 219 -16.14 -5.13 -18.77
N GLY A 220 -17.37 -4.62 -18.80
CA GLY A 220 -18.48 -5.23 -19.53
C GLY A 220 -18.11 -5.47 -21.01
N ASN A 221 -17.69 -4.42 -21.69
CA ASN A 221 -17.31 -4.47 -23.11
C ASN A 221 -16.12 -5.42 -23.37
N ILE A 222 -15.10 -5.41 -22.50
CA ILE A 222 -13.96 -6.35 -22.58
C ILE A 222 -14.43 -7.79 -22.39
N CYS A 223 -15.29 -8.06 -21.42
CA CYS A 223 -15.83 -9.40 -21.18
C CYS A 223 -16.63 -9.89 -22.39
N THR A 224 -17.46 -9.05 -22.97
CA THR A 224 -18.23 -9.38 -24.20
C THR A 224 -17.28 -9.67 -25.37
N SER A 225 -16.23 -8.87 -25.55
CA SER A 225 -15.20 -9.10 -26.58
C SER A 225 -14.43 -10.42 -26.38
N LEU A 226 -14.27 -10.85 -25.12
CA LEU A 226 -13.67 -12.14 -24.77
C LEU A 226 -14.67 -13.32 -24.80
N ASN A 227 -15.87 -13.11 -25.31
CA ASN A 227 -16.98 -14.07 -25.32
C ASN A 227 -17.42 -14.54 -23.92
N MET A 228 -17.19 -13.72 -22.88
CA MET A 228 -17.63 -13.95 -21.51
C MET A 228 -18.97 -13.25 -21.27
N LEU A 229 -20.01 -13.65 -21.99
CA LEU A 229 -21.28 -12.91 -22.10
C LEU A 229 -21.97 -12.68 -20.75
N ASP A 230 -22.03 -13.67 -19.87
CA ASP A 230 -22.62 -13.53 -18.52
C ASP A 230 -21.88 -12.49 -17.68
N SER A 231 -20.54 -12.47 -17.78
CA SER A 231 -19.73 -11.47 -17.11
C SER A 231 -19.94 -10.07 -17.69
N GLY A 232 -20.03 -9.96 -19.02
CA GLY A 232 -20.35 -8.71 -19.70
C GLY A 232 -21.66 -8.13 -19.20
N ALA A 233 -22.73 -8.94 -19.25
CA ALA A 233 -24.05 -8.58 -18.75
C ALA A 233 -24.02 -8.12 -17.27
N TYR A 234 -23.33 -8.87 -16.41
CA TYR A 234 -23.19 -8.55 -14.98
C TYR A 234 -22.56 -7.18 -14.72
N TYR A 235 -21.45 -6.88 -15.40
CA TYR A 235 -20.77 -5.59 -15.20
C TYR A 235 -21.56 -4.44 -15.80
N THR A 236 -22.19 -4.62 -16.95
CA THR A 236 -23.09 -3.64 -17.56
C THR A 236 -24.28 -3.33 -16.65
N GLU A 237 -24.95 -4.34 -16.11
CA GLU A 237 -26.07 -4.12 -15.17
C GLU A 237 -25.64 -3.38 -13.91
N LYS A 238 -24.44 -3.64 -13.40
CA LYS A 238 -23.86 -2.89 -12.28
C LYS A 238 -23.57 -1.42 -12.60
N SER A 239 -23.27 -1.09 -13.85
CA SER A 239 -22.99 0.30 -14.25
C SER A 239 -24.25 1.16 -14.29
N ILE A 240 -25.42 0.59 -14.62
CA ILE A 240 -26.68 1.31 -14.86
C ILE A 240 -27.06 2.29 -13.73
N PRO A 241 -27.12 1.88 -12.44
CA PRO A 241 -27.50 2.79 -11.35
C PRO A 241 -26.49 3.93 -11.13
N LEU A 242 -25.28 3.79 -11.65
CA LEU A 242 -24.20 4.75 -11.51
C LEU A 242 -24.15 5.80 -12.64
N VAL A 243 -24.84 5.58 -13.75
CA VAL A 243 -24.90 6.52 -14.88
C VAL A 243 -25.27 7.95 -14.46
N LYS A 244 -26.09 8.09 -13.40
CA LYS A 244 -26.49 9.40 -12.87
C LYS A 244 -25.33 10.27 -12.38
N TYR A 245 -24.18 9.66 -12.05
CA TYR A 245 -22.98 10.38 -11.58
C TYR A 245 -22.08 10.87 -12.71
N LEU A 246 -22.35 10.46 -13.96
CA LEU A 246 -21.56 10.82 -15.13
C LEU A 246 -21.94 12.21 -15.66
N ARG A 247 -20.99 12.85 -16.34
CA ARG A 247 -21.26 14.04 -17.16
C ARG A 247 -22.01 13.62 -18.44
N ASP A 248 -22.68 14.54 -19.08
CA ASP A 248 -23.53 14.23 -20.24
C ASP A 248 -22.75 13.58 -21.38
N GLU A 249 -21.52 14.01 -21.66
CA GLU A 249 -20.67 13.36 -22.67
C GLU A 249 -20.34 11.90 -22.32
N GLU A 250 -20.10 11.60 -21.04
CA GLU A 250 -19.82 10.26 -20.57
C GLU A 250 -21.08 9.39 -20.53
N LYS A 251 -22.23 10.00 -20.22
CA LYS A 251 -23.53 9.28 -20.29
C LYS A 251 -23.83 8.79 -21.69
N VAL A 252 -23.54 9.61 -22.72
CA VAL A 252 -23.80 9.25 -24.13
C VAL A 252 -23.08 7.96 -24.49
N ASP A 253 -21.77 7.87 -24.15
CA ASP A 253 -20.96 6.71 -24.46
C ASP A 253 -21.50 5.47 -23.71
N VAL A 254 -21.63 5.56 -22.37
CA VAL A 254 -22.06 4.44 -21.52
C VAL A 254 -23.49 3.98 -21.84
N LEU A 255 -24.43 4.89 -22.10
CA LEU A 255 -25.81 4.50 -22.50
C LEU A 255 -25.85 3.79 -23.85
N THR A 256 -24.96 4.17 -24.78
CA THR A 256 -24.83 3.49 -26.07
C THR A 256 -24.27 2.08 -25.87
N ASP A 257 -23.25 1.92 -25.03
CA ASP A 257 -22.66 0.61 -24.73
C ASP A 257 -23.63 -0.30 -23.97
N ILE A 258 -24.38 0.24 -22.99
CA ILE A 258 -25.51 -0.48 -22.35
C ILE A 258 -26.54 -0.93 -23.37
N SER A 259 -26.86 -0.09 -24.35
CA SER A 259 -27.80 -0.44 -25.43
C SER A 259 -27.28 -1.60 -26.27
N ALA A 260 -26.00 -1.54 -26.67
CA ALA A 260 -25.37 -2.61 -27.44
C ALA A 260 -25.37 -3.94 -26.67
N GLU A 261 -25.06 -3.90 -25.37
CA GLU A 261 -25.09 -5.10 -24.55
C GLU A 261 -26.49 -5.71 -24.41
N PHE A 262 -27.54 -4.89 -24.23
CA PHE A 262 -28.91 -5.40 -24.22
C PHE A 262 -29.35 -5.95 -25.59
N SER A 263 -28.84 -5.39 -26.70
CA SER A 263 -29.06 -5.96 -28.03
C SER A 263 -28.42 -7.34 -28.15
N ASN A 264 -27.15 -7.48 -27.72
CA ASN A 264 -26.45 -8.78 -27.70
C ASN A 264 -27.20 -9.84 -26.88
N GLN A 265 -27.93 -9.42 -25.84
CA GLN A 265 -28.78 -10.30 -25.02
C GLN A 265 -30.17 -10.55 -25.63
N GLY A 266 -30.48 -10.04 -26.81
CA GLY A 266 -31.81 -10.11 -27.45
C GLY A 266 -32.90 -9.29 -26.72
N LYS A 267 -32.53 -8.43 -25.79
CA LYS A 267 -33.47 -7.57 -25.02
C LYS A 267 -33.75 -6.28 -25.76
N LEU A 268 -34.27 -6.37 -26.98
CA LEU A 268 -34.37 -5.28 -27.97
C LEU A 268 -35.13 -4.05 -27.48
N SER A 269 -36.20 -4.22 -26.68
CA SER A 269 -36.96 -3.07 -26.13
C SER A 269 -36.13 -2.26 -25.12
N LYS A 270 -35.27 -2.93 -24.32
CA LYS A 270 -34.36 -2.22 -23.41
C LYS A 270 -33.24 -1.56 -24.21
N ALA A 271 -32.66 -2.27 -25.16
CA ALA A 271 -31.63 -1.75 -26.06
C ALA A 271 -32.09 -0.45 -26.73
N GLU A 272 -33.25 -0.46 -27.37
CA GLU A 272 -33.86 0.71 -28.01
C GLU A 272 -34.04 1.88 -27.05
N LYS A 273 -34.53 1.60 -25.83
CA LYS A 273 -34.68 2.62 -24.77
C LYS A 273 -33.37 3.34 -24.49
N TYR A 274 -32.29 2.59 -24.21
CA TYR A 274 -31.00 3.18 -23.87
C TYR A 274 -30.35 3.91 -25.06
N ALA A 275 -30.46 3.38 -26.28
CA ALA A 275 -29.99 4.09 -27.48
C ALA A 275 -30.70 5.43 -27.65
N LYS A 276 -32.02 5.48 -27.50
CA LYS A 276 -32.80 6.73 -27.57
C LYS A 276 -32.44 7.69 -26.43
N MET A 277 -32.19 7.20 -25.23
CA MET A 277 -31.69 8.03 -24.12
C MET A 277 -30.33 8.65 -24.46
N SER A 278 -29.41 7.89 -25.03
CA SER A 278 -28.11 8.41 -25.48
C SER A 278 -28.30 9.51 -26.53
N LEU A 279 -29.06 9.23 -27.56
CA LEU A 279 -29.34 10.19 -28.65
C LEU A 279 -30.05 11.46 -28.18
N SER A 280 -30.89 11.38 -27.14
CA SER A 280 -31.57 12.56 -26.58
C SER A 280 -30.62 13.50 -25.85
N ILE A 281 -29.50 13.01 -25.31
CA ILE A 281 -28.45 13.84 -24.69
C ILE A 281 -27.61 14.48 -25.80
N LYS A 282 -27.05 13.64 -26.69
CA LYS A 282 -26.23 14.11 -27.81
C LYS A 282 -26.25 13.08 -28.94
N PRO A 283 -26.68 13.46 -30.15
CA PRO A 283 -26.61 12.60 -31.32
C PRO A 283 -25.16 12.26 -31.68
N THR A 284 -24.79 10.97 -31.64
CA THR A 284 -23.49 10.47 -32.06
C THR A 284 -23.64 9.42 -33.17
N SER A 285 -22.66 9.32 -34.05
CA SER A 285 -22.64 8.33 -35.13
C SER A 285 -22.71 6.90 -34.59
N TYR A 286 -22.05 6.62 -33.47
CA TYR A 286 -22.07 5.30 -32.86
C TYR A 286 -23.44 4.96 -32.26
N ALA A 287 -24.12 5.91 -31.63
CA ALA A 287 -25.48 5.68 -31.11
C ALA A 287 -26.51 5.48 -32.25
N TYR A 288 -26.36 6.20 -33.37
CA TYR A 288 -27.17 5.94 -34.55
C TYR A 288 -26.92 4.54 -35.15
N PHE A 289 -25.67 4.12 -35.20
CA PHE A 289 -25.28 2.78 -35.65
C PHE A 289 -25.92 1.69 -34.79
N ILE A 290 -25.80 1.77 -33.47
CA ILE A 290 -26.36 0.78 -32.54
C ILE A 290 -27.90 0.76 -32.65
N LEU A 291 -28.55 1.91 -32.71
CA LEU A 291 -30.01 1.95 -32.87
C LEU A 291 -30.45 1.38 -34.23
N GLY A 292 -29.69 1.59 -35.30
CA GLY A 292 -29.91 0.97 -36.60
C GLY A 292 -29.85 -0.55 -36.55
N ASN A 293 -28.83 -1.10 -35.88
CA ASN A 293 -28.72 -2.55 -35.68
C ASN A 293 -29.93 -3.13 -34.93
N ILE A 294 -30.35 -2.45 -33.85
CA ILE A 294 -31.54 -2.85 -33.09
C ILE A 294 -32.80 -2.86 -33.97
N TYR A 295 -32.92 -1.89 -34.87
CA TYR A 295 -34.07 -1.82 -35.79
C TYR A 295 -34.06 -2.91 -36.87
N ILE A 296 -32.87 -3.33 -37.31
CA ILE A 296 -32.77 -4.53 -38.18
C ILE A 296 -33.28 -5.76 -37.42
N GLU A 297 -32.82 -5.98 -36.19
CA GLU A 297 -33.26 -7.10 -35.36
C GLU A 297 -34.76 -7.06 -35.03
N GLN A 298 -35.37 -5.87 -35.07
CA GLN A 298 -36.82 -5.68 -34.93
C GLN A 298 -37.60 -5.79 -36.27
N GLY A 299 -36.95 -5.99 -37.41
CA GLY A 299 -37.55 -6.01 -38.72
C GLY A 299 -37.94 -4.64 -39.30
N LYS A 300 -37.42 -3.54 -38.72
CA LYS A 300 -37.66 -2.14 -39.14
C LYS A 300 -36.55 -1.67 -40.08
N GLU A 301 -36.52 -2.27 -41.26
CA GLU A 301 -35.37 -2.14 -42.15
C GLU A 301 -35.18 -0.70 -42.70
N SER A 302 -36.28 -0.06 -43.15
CA SER A 302 -36.21 1.30 -43.69
C SER A 302 -35.67 2.31 -42.69
N GLU A 303 -36.13 2.24 -41.46
CA GLU A 303 -35.70 3.12 -40.38
C GLU A 303 -34.23 2.83 -39.98
N ALA A 304 -33.82 1.56 -40.05
CA ALA A 304 -32.43 1.17 -39.78
C ALA A 304 -31.47 1.79 -40.82
N PHE A 305 -31.80 1.70 -42.10
CA PHE A 305 -30.99 2.31 -43.17
C PHE A 305 -30.89 3.83 -43.01
N GLU A 306 -31.96 4.51 -42.62
CA GLU A 306 -31.95 5.95 -42.37
C GLU A 306 -30.96 6.28 -41.23
N LEU A 307 -30.99 5.52 -40.13
CA LEU A 307 -30.06 5.69 -38.99
C LEU A 307 -28.62 5.39 -39.40
N TRP A 308 -28.36 4.33 -40.15
CA TRP A 308 -27.04 4.00 -40.66
C TRP A 308 -26.47 5.08 -41.60
N ASN A 309 -27.30 5.67 -42.46
CA ASN A 309 -26.89 6.80 -43.29
C ASN A 309 -26.48 8.02 -42.42
N ARG A 310 -27.23 8.29 -41.34
CA ARG A 310 -26.85 9.33 -40.37
C ARG A 310 -25.53 8.97 -39.65
N ALA A 311 -25.33 7.70 -39.29
CA ALA A 311 -24.09 7.22 -38.70
C ALA A 311 -22.89 7.41 -39.64
N MET A 312 -23.05 7.11 -40.93
CA MET A 312 -22.00 7.24 -41.95
C MET A 312 -21.63 8.69 -42.25
N SER A 313 -22.59 9.62 -42.22
CA SER A 313 -22.37 11.03 -42.60
C SER A 313 -21.30 11.75 -41.78
N LYS A 314 -21.17 11.41 -40.48
CA LYS A 314 -20.22 12.02 -39.53
C LYS A 314 -19.41 10.98 -38.78
N GLY A 315 -19.49 9.70 -39.13
CA GLY A 315 -18.85 8.59 -38.44
C GLY A 315 -17.34 8.57 -38.62
N SER A 316 -16.65 8.12 -37.57
CA SER A 316 -15.23 7.75 -37.68
C SER A 316 -15.06 6.64 -38.73
N PRO A 317 -13.85 6.44 -39.27
CA PRO A 317 -13.58 5.34 -40.19
C PRO A 317 -14.04 3.98 -39.66
N ILE A 318 -13.88 3.72 -38.36
CA ILE A 318 -14.34 2.47 -37.72
C ILE A 318 -15.85 2.34 -37.81
N VAL A 319 -16.62 3.36 -37.41
CA VAL A 319 -18.09 3.33 -37.45
C VAL A 319 -18.59 3.15 -38.88
N ARG A 320 -17.97 3.84 -39.85
CA ARG A 320 -18.34 3.69 -41.26
C ARG A 320 -18.08 2.27 -41.77
N ALA A 321 -16.95 1.68 -41.42
CA ALA A 321 -16.63 0.31 -41.81
C ALA A 321 -17.62 -0.70 -41.20
N GLU A 322 -18.00 -0.52 -39.91
CA GLU A 322 -18.98 -1.39 -39.26
C GLU A 322 -20.39 -1.23 -39.92
N VAL A 323 -20.84 -0.01 -40.17
CA VAL A 323 -22.12 0.23 -40.87
C VAL A 323 -22.13 -0.45 -42.24
N MET A 324 -21.03 -0.33 -43.02
CA MET A 324 -20.93 -0.99 -44.32
C MET A 324 -20.98 -2.52 -44.20
N SER A 325 -20.37 -3.10 -43.17
CA SER A 325 -20.46 -4.54 -42.93
C SER A 325 -21.91 -4.98 -42.66
N TRP A 326 -22.63 -4.28 -41.79
CA TRP A 326 -24.02 -4.59 -41.47
C TRP A 326 -24.96 -4.38 -42.68
N MET A 327 -24.77 -3.29 -43.43
CA MET A 327 -25.51 -3.09 -44.66
C MET A 327 -25.27 -4.21 -45.68
N ALA A 328 -24.03 -4.69 -45.77
CA ALA A 328 -23.69 -5.79 -46.66
C ALA A 328 -24.40 -7.11 -46.27
N ASP A 329 -24.48 -7.39 -44.97
CA ASP A 329 -25.18 -8.59 -44.50
C ASP A 329 -26.67 -8.53 -44.85
N VAL A 330 -27.33 -7.39 -44.62
CA VAL A 330 -28.74 -7.19 -45.01
C VAL A 330 -28.93 -7.32 -46.54
N LYS A 331 -28.05 -6.70 -47.34
CA LYS A 331 -28.07 -6.82 -48.79
C LYS A 331 -27.89 -8.25 -49.28
N LYS A 332 -27.05 -9.02 -48.62
CA LYS A 332 -26.85 -10.45 -48.89
C LYS A 332 -28.12 -11.26 -48.61
N GLU A 333 -28.83 -10.97 -47.51
CA GLU A 333 -30.09 -11.60 -47.15
C GLU A 333 -31.19 -11.27 -48.15
N GLN A 334 -31.16 -10.06 -48.74
CA GLN A 334 -32.07 -9.64 -49.83
C GLN A 334 -31.73 -10.25 -51.19
N GLY A 335 -30.60 -10.98 -51.31
CA GLY A 335 -30.12 -11.52 -52.59
C GLY A 335 -29.37 -10.52 -53.47
N GLU A 336 -29.09 -9.32 -52.97
CA GLU A 336 -28.38 -8.24 -53.69
C GLU A 336 -26.86 -8.43 -53.57
N TYR A 337 -26.34 -9.56 -54.00
CA TYR A 337 -24.98 -10.03 -53.80
C TYR A 337 -23.89 -9.08 -54.33
N ARG A 338 -24.18 -8.35 -55.42
CA ARG A 338 -23.25 -7.39 -56.03
C ARG A 338 -23.02 -6.20 -55.10
N GLU A 339 -24.10 -5.60 -54.58
CA GLU A 339 -24.02 -4.47 -53.66
C GLU A 339 -23.38 -4.90 -52.33
N ALA A 340 -23.75 -6.08 -51.85
CA ALA A 340 -23.12 -6.67 -50.66
C ALA A 340 -21.59 -6.82 -50.83
N ALA A 341 -21.13 -7.34 -51.98
CA ALA A 341 -19.70 -7.50 -52.25
C ALA A 341 -18.94 -6.16 -52.29
N GLU A 342 -19.54 -5.13 -52.95
CA GLU A 342 -18.95 -3.79 -52.99
C GLU A 342 -18.83 -3.14 -51.57
N LEU A 343 -19.83 -3.35 -50.71
CA LEU A 343 -19.82 -2.87 -49.33
C LEU A 343 -18.78 -3.59 -48.48
N ILE A 344 -18.66 -4.92 -48.64
CA ILE A 344 -17.64 -5.74 -47.96
C ILE A 344 -16.24 -5.27 -48.34
N GLU A 345 -15.98 -5.06 -49.66
CA GLU A 345 -14.67 -4.62 -50.13
C GLU A 345 -14.31 -3.24 -49.54
N LYS A 346 -15.25 -2.27 -49.58
CA LYS A 346 -15.05 -0.94 -48.98
C LYS A 346 -14.80 -1.00 -47.47
N SER A 347 -15.61 -1.80 -46.76
CA SER A 347 -15.44 -2.01 -45.31
C SER A 347 -14.06 -2.61 -44.99
N LYS A 348 -13.67 -3.66 -45.73
CA LYS A 348 -12.38 -4.33 -45.57
C LYS A 348 -11.20 -3.38 -45.82
N ALA A 349 -11.21 -2.66 -46.97
CA ALA A 349 -10.17 -1.68 -47.27
C ALA A 349 -10.01 -0.63 -46.18
N MET A 350 -11.11 -0.19 -45.56
CA MET A 350 -11.10 0.77 -44.46
C MET A 350 -10.55 0.14 -43.18
N LYS A 351 -10.93 -1.10 -42.84
CA LYS A 351 -10.42 -1.85 -41.69
C LYS A 351 -8.92 -2.10 -41.83
N ASP A 352 -8.45 -2.51 -43.02
CA ASP A 352 -7.03 -2.74 -43.30
C ASP A 352 -6.20 -1.45 -43.15
N SER A 353 -6.73 -0.32 -43.63
CA SER A 353 -6.07 0.99 -43.43
C SER A 353 -5.98 1.39 -41.96
N ILE A 354 -7.00 1.12 -41.16
CA ILE A 354 -7.00 1.37 -39.70
C ILE A 354 -5.97 0.48 -39.04
N GLU A 355 -5.90 -0.79 -39.35
CA GLU A 355 -4.97 -1.76 -38.76
C GLU A 355 -3.51 -1.40 -39.08
N GLN A 356 -3.21 -1.05 -40.34
CA GLN A 356 -1.88 -0.57 -40.74
C GLN A 356 -1.44 0.67 -39.94
N SER A 357 -2.38 1.53 -39.53
CA SER A 357 -2.08 2.73 -38.75
C SER A 357 -1.80 2.43 -37.28
N LYS A 358 -2.24 1.29 -36.75
CA LYS A 358 -2.15 0.97 -35.30
C LYS A 358 -0.75 0.51 -34.86
N ASN A 359 0.07 -0.05 -35.75
CA ASN A 359 1.40 -0.61 -35.44
C ASN A 359 1.36 -1.55 -34.19
N THR A 360 0.31 -2.40 -34.16
CA THR A 360 -0.12 -3.19 -32.98
C THR A 360 0.97 -4.14 -32.46
N GLU A 361 1.72 -4.78 -33.38
CA GLU A 361 2.77 -5.74 -33.03
C GLU A 361 3.90 -5.08 -32.23
N LYS A 362 4.35 -3.89 -32.66
CA LYS A 362 5.38 -3.12 -31.96
C LYS A 362 4.90 -2.62 -30.60
N MET A 363 3.62 -2.26 -30.51
CA MET A 363 3.00 -1.82 -29.25
C MET A 363 2.88 -2.98 -28.25
N LEU A 364 2.47 -4.15 -28.73
CA LEU A 364 2.38 -5.36 -27.91
C LEU A 364 3.75 -5.81 -27.42
N SER A 365 4.78 -5.75 -28.27
CA SER A 365 6.16 -6.07 -27.86
C SER A 365 6.66 -5.12 -26.77
N LEU A 366 6.40 -3.82 -26.91
CA LEU A 366 6.76 -2.82 -25.89
C LEU A 366 6.02 -3.05 -24.56
N GLN A 367 4.72 -3.34 -24.61
CA GLN A 367 3.97 -3.67 -23.42
C GLN A 367 4.58 -4.89 -22.69
N ASN A 368 4.90 -5.93 -23.46
CA ASN A 368 5.54 -7.13 -22.91
C ASN A 368 6.93 -6.85 -22.31
N GLU A 369 7.74 -5.99 -22.93
CA GLU A 369 9.03 -5.56 -22.37
C GLU A 369 8.86 -4.78 -21.08
N ILE A 370 7.90 -3.86 -21.04
CA ILE A 370 7.58 -3.08 -19.85
C ILE A 370 7.12 -3.98 -18.72
N ASP A 371 6.21 -4.91 -19.00
CA ASP A 371 5.67 -5.84 -18.00
C ASP A 371 6.75 -6.80 -17.47
N LYS A 372 7.67 -7.28 -18.33
CA LYS A 372 8.84 -8.07 -17.92
C LYS A 372 9.78 -7.25 -17.02
N ALA A 373 10.07 -6.02 -17.40
CA ALA A 373 10.92 -5.13 -16.59
C ALA A 373 10.28 -4.82 -15.23
N GLU A 374 8.96 -4.67 -15.19
CA GLU A 374 8.22 -4.46 -13.95
C GLU A 374 8.23 -5.71 -13.06
N ALA A 375 7.99 -6.88 -13.63
CA ALA A 375 8.08 -8.15 -12.90
C ALA A 375 9.49 -8.38 -12.31
N ALA A 376 10.53 -8.07 -13.08
CA ALA A 376 11.92 -8.14 -12.60
C ALA A 376 12.18 -7.14 -11.44
N ARG A 377 11.68 -5.90 -11.54
CA ARG A 377 11.77 -4.91 -10.44
C ARG A 377 11.02 -5.34 -9.19
N GLN A 378 9.84 -5.93 -9.34
CA GLN A 378 9.07 -6.46 -8.21
C GLN A 378 9.78 -7.64 -7.55
N ALA A 379 10.39 -8.54 -8.33
CA ALA A 379 11.19 -9.65 -7.82
C ALA A 379 12.42 -9.13 -7.05
N ASP A 380 13.14 -8.15 -7.58
CA ASP A 380 14.29 -7.50 -6.92
C ASP A 380 13.88 -6.80 -5.61
N MET A 381 12.74 -6.10 -5.61
CA MET A 381 12.20 -5.50 -4.37
C MET A 381 11.84 -6.55 -3.32
N LYS A 382 11.20 -7.66 -3.73
CA LYS A 382 10.87 -8.77 -2.81
C LYS A 382 12.15 -9.39 -2.24
N LEU A 383 13.18 -9.57 -3.07
CA LEU A 383 14.48 -10.07 -2.63
C LEU A 383 15.16 -9.12 -1.63
N LYS A 384 15.16 -7.81 -1.90
CA LYS A 384 15.71 -6.78 -1.00
C LYS A 384 14.96 -6.70 0.34
N THR A 385 13.63 -6.79 0.31
CA THR A 385 12.82 -6.80 1.54
C THR A 385 13.05 -8.07 2.35
N ALA A 386 13.17 -9.23 1.71
CA ALA A 386 13.51 -10.48 2.36
C ALA A 386 14.93 -10.45 2.97
N ALA A 387 15.90 -9.90 2.24
CA ALA A 387 17.26 -9.71 2.74
C ALA A 387 17.31 -8.74 3.95
N ALA A 388 16.56 -7.64 3.89
CA ALA A 388 16.44 -6.70 5.02
C ALA A 388 15.79 -7.37 6.24
N ALA A 389 14.73 -8.15 6.06
CA ALA A 389 14.10 -8.92 7.13
C ALA A 389 15.05 -9.95 7.74
N ALA A 390 15.83 -10.64 6.90
CA ALA A 390 16.85 -11.60 7.37
C ALA A 390 17.96 -10.90 8.19
N THR A 391 18.43 -9.73 7.75
CA THR A 391 19.43 -8.96 8.52
C THR A 391 18.90 -8.51 9.87
N VAL A 392 17.65 -8.06 9.96
CA VAL A 392 17.01 -7.69 11.23
C VAL A 392 16.87 -8.93 12.13
N ALA A 393 16.48 -10.09 11.59
CA ALA A 393 16.37 -11.33 12.34
C ALA A 393 17.73 -11.78 12.91
N VAL A 394 18.80 -11.70 12.11
CA VAL A 394 20.17 -12.01 12.55
C VAL A 394 20.63 -11.05 13.65
N ALA A 395 20.36 -9.74 13.52
CA ALA A 395 20.68 -8.75 14.55
C ALA A 395 19.93 -9.01 15.86
N ALA A 396 18.64 -9.37 15.77
CA ALA A 396 17.83 -9.74 16.93
C ALA A 396 18.38 -11.01 17.62
N LEU A 397 18.76 -12.02 16.83
CA LEU A 397 19.38 -13.24 17.37
C LEU A 397 20.72 -12.94 18.08
N ALA A 398 21.57 -12.11 17.46
CA ALA A 398 22.82 -11.67 18.07
C ALA A 398 22.59 -10.92 19.40
N LEU A 399 21.59 -10.06 19.46
CA LEU A 399 21.20 -9.34 20.69
C LEU A 399 20.73 -10.32 21.77
N LEU A 400 19.91 -11.31 21.41
CA LEU A 400 19.45 -12.36 22.32
C LEU A 400 20.64 -13.18 22.87
N LEU A 401 21.61 -13.51 22.01
CA LEU A 401 22.84 -14.22 22.45
C LEU A 401 23.66 -13.38 23.41
N VAL A 402 23.78 -12.05 23.19
CA VAL A 402 24.48 -11.14 24.10
C VAL A 402 23.76 -11.06 25.46
N VAL A 403 22.45 -10.94 25.45
CA VAL A 403 21.63 -10.93 26.68
C VAL A 403 21.76 -12.25 27.42
N HIS A 404 21.72 -13.38 26.71
CA HIS A 404 21.87 -14.70 27.26
C HIS A 404 23.28 -14.90 27.91
N ARG A 405 24.35 -14.50 27.20
CA ARG A 405 25.71 -14.49 27.76
C ARG A 405 25.83 -13.62 29.01
N ARG A 406 25.22 -12.43 29.04
CA ARG A 406 25.20 -11.56 30.24
C ARG A 406 24.44 -12.22 31.38
N LYS A 407 23.33 -12.93 31.15
CA LYS A 407 22.61 -13.69 32.18
C LYS A 407 23.48 -14.81 32.74
N ILE A 408 24.12 -15.63 31.90
CA ILE A 408 25.05 -16.69 32.33
C ILE A 408 26.19 -16.12 33.17
N ASN A 409 26.81 -15.02 32.77
CA ASN A 409 27.91 -14.42 33.52
C ASN A 409 27.48 -13.87 34.90
N ARG A 410 26.25 -13.34 35.01
CA ARG A 410 25.66 -12.92 36.30
C ARG A 410 25.39 -14.12 37.20
N SER A 411 24.89 -15.23 36.64
CA SER A 411 24.67 -16.47 37.42
C SER A 411 25.98 -17.07 37.90
N LYS A 412 27.06 -17.07 37.07
CA LYS A 412 28.40 -17.52 37.48
C LYS A 412 28.97 -16.66 38.62
N LYS A 413 28.76 -15.33 38.57
CA LYS A 413 29.19 -14.46 39.70
C LYS A 413 28.45 -14.79 40.99
N ARG A 414 27.13 -15.02 40.95
CA ARG A 414 26.36 -15.41 42.15
C ARG A 414 26.76 -16.79 42.67
N LEU A 415 27.08 -17.76 41.80
CA LEU A 415 27.59 -19.04 42.20
C LEU A 415 28.94 -18.90 42.94
N GLY A 416 29.85 -18.07 42.41
CA GLY A 416 31.13 -17.77 43.08
C GLY A 416 30.99 -17.05 44.41
N GLU A 417 29.93 -16.22 44.60
CA GLU A 417 29.63 -15.61 45.90
C GLU A 417 29.11 -16.66 46.91
N ILE A 418 28.28 -17.60 46.45
CA ILE A 418 27.79 -18.71 47.28
C ILE A 418 28.94 -19.64 47.69
N GLU A 419 29.87 -19.93 46.77
CA GLU A 419 31.07 -20.71 47.07
C GLU A 419 31.94 -20.01 48.13
N ARG A 420 32.18 -18.70 47.97
CA ARG A 420 32.93 -17.91 48.97
C ARG A 420 32.28 -17.89 50.35
N LEU A 421 30.94 -17.76 50.40
CA LEU A 421 30.19 -17.84 51.65
C LEU A 421 30.26 -19.25 52.24
N THR A 422 30.19 -20.27 51.43
CA THR A 422 30.33 -21.67 51.85
C THR A 422 31.70 -21.93 52.44
N ASP A 423 32.77 -21.42 51.81
CA ASP A 423 34.14 -21.55 52.33
C ASP A 423 34.36 -20.74 53.62
N ARG A 424 33.69 -19.58 53.77
CA ARG A 424 33.73 -18.80 55.00
C ARG A 424 33.06 -19.55 56.16
N TYR A 425 31.87 -20.10 55.95
CA TYR A 425 31.18 -20.90 56.96
C TYR A 425 31.92 -22.21 57.26
N ARG A 426 32.65 -22.78 56.31
CA ARG A 426 33.48 -23.94 56.49
C ARG A 426 34.66 -23.61 57.47
N LYS A 427 35.34 -22.47 57.26
CA LYS A 427 36.40 -21.98 58.18
C LYS A 427 35.85 -21.67 59.55
N GLU A 428 34.68 -21.08 59.67
CA GLU A 428 34.01 -20.77 60.90
C GLU A 428 33.61 -22.05 61.69
N ILE A 429 33.20 -23.10 60.98
CA ILE A 429 32.93 -24.43 61.52
C ILE A 429 34.25 -25.07 62.00
N ASP A 430 35.34 -24.98 61.23
CA ASP A 430 36.63 -25.51 61.57
C ASP A 430 37.24 -24.80 62.85
N GLU A 431 37.03 -23.47 62.93
CA GLU A 431 37.43 -22.69 64.10
C GLU A 431 36.62 -23.02 65.37
N LEU A 432 35.30 -23.29 65.21
CA LEU A 432 34.43 -23.72 66.30
C LEU A 432 34.68 -25.17 66.74
N SER A 433 35.20 -26.03 65.86
CA SER A 433 35.56 -27.43 66.15
C SER A 433 36.80 -27.57 67.08
N LEU A 434 37.62 -26.52 67.15
CA LEU A 434 38.77 -26.48 68.00
C LEU A 434 38.44 -26.25 69.52
N SER A 435 37.18 -25.95 69.87
CA SER A 435 36.73 -25.73 71.25
C SER A 435 35.68 -26.73 71.75
N LYS A 436 36.13 -27.91 72.19
CA LYS A 436 35.50 -28.94 73.09
C LYS A 436 34.23 -29.68 72.75
N ASP A 437 34.37 -30.97 72.80
CA ASP A 437 33.54 -32.19 72.89
C ASP A 437 31.98 -32.15 72.84
N GLU A 438 31.31 -31.12 73.28
CA GLU A 438 29.86 -31.00 73.29
C GLU A 438 29.31 -30.38 71.98
N ASN A 439 30.14 -29.61 71.33
CA ASN A 439 29.76 -28.98 70.03
C ASN A 439 30.00 -29.91 68.83
N GLU A 440 30.92 -30.87 68.91
CA GLU A 440 31.21 -31.82 67.81
C GLU A 440 30.01 -32.66 67.41
N ARG A 441 29.20 -33.11 68.35
CA ARG A 441 27.95 -33.87 67.99
C ARG A 441 26.89 -33.05 67.30
N LYS A 442 26.76 -31.76 67.71
CA LYS A 442 25.79 -30.85 67.04
C LYS A 442 26.31 -30.40 65.69
N ILE A 443 27.54 -30.12 65.51
CA ILE A 443 28.22 -29.74 64.27
C ILE A 443 28.12 -30.91 63.24
N GLY A 444 28.45 -32.11 63.62
CA GLY A 444 28.41 -33.30 62.80
C GLY A 444 26.97 -33.67 62.34
N SER A 445 25.93 -33.36 63.15
CA SER A 445 24.53 -33.56 62.76
C SER A 445 24.05 -32.48 61.79
N LEU A 446 24.49 -31.23 62.00
CA LEU A 446 24.15 -30.09 61.14
C LEU A 446 24.86 -30.18 59.80
N SER A 447 26.16 -30.60 59.79
CA SER A 447 26.92 -30.82 58.56
C SER A 447 26.25 -31.89 57.69
N ARG A 448 25.90 -33.04 58.25
CA ARG A 448 25.18 -34.11 57.51
C ARG A 448 23.83 -33.65 56.97
N LYS A 449 23.05 -32.86 57.74
CA LYS A 449 21.80 -32.27 57.25
C LYS A 449 22.04 -31.29 56.10
N LEU A 450 23.12 -30.49 56.21
CA LEU A 450 23.48 -29.52 55.17
C LEU A 450 23.89 -30.23 53.85
N ASP A 451 24.69 -31.28 53.96
CA ASP A 451 25.11 -32.07 52.80
C ASP A 451 23.94 -32.81 52.13
N THR A 452 23.03 -33.39 52.92
CA THR A 452 21.82 -34.00 52.41
C THR A 452 20.90 -32.97 51.68
N LEU A 453 20.79 -31.76 52.25
CA LEU A 453 20.03 -30.67 51.61
C LEU A 453 20.70 -30.17 50.33
N ARG A 454 22.03 -30.13 50.29
CA ARG A 454 22.80 -29.79 49.09
C ARG A 454 22.62 -30.81 47.97
N GLU A 455 22.72 -32.11 48.29
CA GLU A 455 22.52 -33.19 47.33
C GLU A 455 21.08 -33.22 46.80
N GLN A 456 20.10 -33.04 47.68
CA GLN A 456 18.69 -32.94 47.28
C GLN A 456 18.44 -31.74 46.35
N ARG A 457 19.03 -30.58 46.68
CA ARG A 457 18.90 -29.38 45.83
C ARG A 457 19.62 -29.53 44.50
N ALA A 458 20.82 -30.12 44.49
CA ALA A 458 21.54 -30.39 43.25
C ALA A 458 20.82 -31.39 42.36
N ALA A 459 20.21 -32.42 42.96
CA ALA A 459 19.39 -33.41 42.22
C ALA A 459 18.16 -32.76 41.59
N ILE A 460 17.45 -31.89 42.33
CA ILE A 460 16.27 -31.17 41.82
C ILE A 460 16.69 -30.20 40.69
N ILE A 461 17.74 -29.43 40.86
CA ILE A 461 18.25 -28.52 39.82
C ILE A 461 18.72 -29.30 38.60
N GLY A 462 19.44 -30.41 38.76
CA GLY A 462 19.87 -31.26 37.63
C GLY A 462 18.71 -31.93 36.87
N LEU A 463 17.66 -32.35 37.58
CA LEU A 463 16.45 -32.82 36.94
C LEU A 463 15.76 -31.67 36.20
N GLY A 464 15.62 -30.53 36.81
CA GLY A 464 14.99 -29.34 36.23
C GLY A 464 15.72 -28.86 34.99
N GLN A 465 17.06 -28.88 35.01
CA GLN A 465 17.89 -28.54 33.86
C GLN A 465 17.59 -29.47 32.66
N ARG A 466 17.64 -30.79 32.87
CA ARG A 466 17.34 -31.78 31.80
C ARG A 466 15.94 -31.60 31.24
N ARG A 467 14.94 -31.39 32.09
CA ARG A 467 13.56 -31.17 31.69
C ARG A 467 13.39 -29.88 30.89
N TYR A 468 14.07 -28.83 31.32
CA TYR A 468 14.04 -27.55 30.63
C TYR A 468 14.72 -27.63 29.24
N GLU A 469 15.90 -28.27 29.18
CA GLU A 469 16.62 -28.48 27.92
C GLU A 469 15.84 -29.39 26.94
N GLU A 470 15.15 -30.40 27.42
CA GLU A 470 14.24 -31.24 26.65
C GLU A 470 13.16 -30.39 25.94
N ILE A 471 12.55 -29.46 26.65
CA ILE A 471 11.51 -28.58 26.08
C ILE A 471 12.08 -27.59 25.07
N ILE A 472 13.22 -26.96 25.38
CA ILE A 472 13.90 -26.05 24.46
C ILE A 472 14.38 -26.79 23.21
N GLY A 473 14.80 -28.05 23.34
CA GLY A 473 15.21 -28.91 22.23
C GLY A 473 14.06 -29.48 21.39
N GLY A 474 12.81 -29.10 21.67
CA GLY A 474 11.65 -29.51 20.87
C GLY A 474 10.81 -30.65 21.46
N GLY A 475 11.11 -31.07 22.68
CA GLY A 475 10.29 -32.05 23.41
C GLY A 475 8.93 -31.49 23.89
N ASN A 476 8.19 -32.33 24.63
CA ASN A 476 6.90 -31.95 25.19
C ASN A 476 6.71 -32.50 26.62
N THR A 477 5.70 -31.98 27.32
CA THR A 477 5.39 -32.32 28.73
C THR A 477 4.37 -33.45 28.88
N ALA A 478 4.06 -34.22 27.83
CA ALA A 478 2.99 -35.23 27.86
C ALA A 478 3.19 -36.29 28.98
N GLU A 479 4.42 -36.67 29.27
CA GLU A 479 4.77 -37.66 30.30
C GLU A 479 5.22 -37.05 31.64
N TRP A 480 5.22 -35.72 31.76
CA TRP A 480 5.70 -35.06 32.96
C TRP A 480 4.74 -35.20 34.13
N LYS A 481 5.30 -35.53 35.29
CA LYS A 481 4.59 -35.52 36.59
C LYS A 481 4.76 -34.18 37.28
N LYS A 482 4.02 -33.98 38.36
CA LYS A 482 4.07 -32.75 39.16
C LYS A 482 5.51 -32.39 39.59
N ALA A 483 6.30 -33.39 39.96
CA ALA A 483 7.70 -33.21 40.38
C ALA A 483 8.62 -32.71 39.24
N ASP A 484 8.34 -33.07 37.98
CA ASP A 484 9.11 -32.59 36.82
C ASP A 484 8.87 -31.09 36.60
N PHE A 485 7.63 -30.63 36.74
CA PHE A 485 7.29 -29.21 36.68
C PHE A 485 7.91 -28.42 37.86
N GLU A 486 7.87 -28.99 39.07
CA GLU A 486 8.50 -28.39 40.25
C GLU A 486 10.02 -28.23 40.01
N ALA A 487 10.69 -29.25 39.54
CA ALA A 487 12.11 -29.24 39.22
C ALA A 487 12.46 -28.23 38.11
N ALA A 488 11.68 -28.21 37.01
CA ALA A 488 11.87 -27.26 35.91
C ALA A 488 11.65 -25.80 36.35
N VAL A 489 10.69 -25.54 37.23
CA VAL A 489 10.47 -24.20 37.82
C VAL A 489 11.60 -23.82 38.76
N GLU A 490 12.12 -24.78 39.59
CA GLU A 490 13.26 -24.50 40.48
C GLU A 490 14.55 -24.22 39.68
N TYR A 491 14.79 -24.94 38.58
CA TYR A 491 15.86 -24.60 37.67
C TYR A 491 15.62 -23.23 37.01
N GLY A 492 14.42 -22.93 36.60
CA GLY A 492 14.02 -21.63 36.07
C GLY A 492 14.31 -20.48 37.07
N ARG A 493 14.09 -20.68 38.39
CA ARG A 493 14.44 -19.70 39.42
C ARG A 493 15.95 -19.45 39.47
N THR A 494 16.78 -20.41 39.11
CA THR A 494 18.22 -20.19 38.97
C THR A 494 18.61 -19.50 37.68
N LEU A 495 17.85 -19.72 36.60
CA LEU A 495 18.12 -19.18 35.28
C LEU A 495 17.54 -17.77 35.09
N MET A 496 16.31 -17.53 35.57
CA MET A 496 15.52 -16.31 35.39
C MET A 496 14.90 -15.86 36.74
N PRO A 497 15.69 -15.51 37.74
CA PRO A 497 15.20 -15.28 39.12
C PRO A 497 14.22 -14.10 39.20
N GLU A 498 14.50 -12.99 38.50
CA GLU A 498 13.66 -11.79 38.54
C GLU A 498 12.33 -11.98 37.81
N ASP A 499 12.38 -12.66 36.66
CA ASP A 499 11.19 -12.91 35.85
C ASP A 499 10.22 -13.85 36.57
N ILE A 500 10.74 -14.91 37.20
CA ILE A 500 9.90 -15.86 37.94
C ILE A 500 9.35 -15.25 39.23
N ALA A 501 10.17 -14.46 39.94
CA ALA A 501 9.67 -13.72 41.08
C ALA A 501 8.56 -12.73 40.71
N ALA A 502 8.65 -12.10 39.52
CA ALA A 502 7.59 -11.23 38.99
C ALA A 502 6.31 -12.01 38.66
N ILE A 503 6.43 -13.20 38.05
CA ILE A 503 5.30 -14.09 37.78
C ILE A 503 4.61 -14.49 39.08
N GLU A 504 5.37 -14.94 40.07
CA GLU A 504 4.86 -15.40 41.39
C GLU A 504 4.21 -14.27 42.17
N LYS A 505 4.76 -13.07 42.09
CA LYS A 505 4.20 -11.86 42.70
C LYS A 505 2.92 -11.36 42.04
N SER A 506 2.78 -11.57 40.73
CA SER A 506 1.64 -11.05 39.97
C SER A 506 0.40 -11.95 40.00
N HIS A 507 0.52 -13.21 40.47
CA HIS A 507 -0.56 -14.18 40.43
C HIS A 507 -0.80 -14.81 41.81
N ARG A 508 -2.09 -15.09 42.12
CA ARG A 508 -2.46 -15.85 43.34
C ARG A 508 -2.37 -17.35 43.10
N ARG A 509 -1.57 -18.08 43.91
CA ARG A 509 -1.52 -19.56 44.00
C ARG A 509 -1.29 -20.23 42.63
N LEU A 510 -0.18 -19.92 42.00
CA LEU A 510 0.25 -20.64 40.80
C LEU A 510 0.62 -22.09 41.15
N THR A 511 0.16 -23.04 40.34
CA THR A 511 0.71 -24.41 40.37
C THR A 511 2.03 -24.45 39.62
N PRO A 512 2.94 -25.42 39.92
CA PRO A 512 4.19 -25.57 39.16
C PRO A 512 3.96 -25.66 37.65
N TYR A 513 2.90 -26.34 37.21
CA TYR A 513 2.48 -26.41 35.81
C TYR A 513 2.18 -25.02 35.23
N ASN A 514 1.42 -24.20 35.95
CA ASN A 514 1.06 -22.84 35.52
C ASN A 514 2.27 -21.92 35.50
N THR A 515 3.14 -22.04 36.50
CA THR A 515 4.39 -21.26 36.54
C THR A 515 5.27 -21.62 35.35
N PHE A 516 5.44 -22.92 35.08
CA PHE A 516 6.21 -23.39 33.95
C PHE A 516 5.63 -22.89 32.61
N PHE A 517 4.29 -22.95 32.42
CA PHE A 517 3.62 -22.41 31.24
C PHE A 517 3.93 -20.91 31.02
N LEU A 518 3.95 -20.12 32.10
CA LEU A 518 4.28 -18.68 32.04
C LEU A 518 5.77 -18.41 31.82
N MET A 519 6.64 -19.38 32.12
CA MET A 519 8.07 -19.28 31.85
C MET A 519 8.42 -19.46 30.35
N LEU A 520 7.66 -20.24 29.60
CA LEU A 520 7.99 -20.61 28.22
C LEU A 520 8.10 -19.39 27.28
N PRO A 521 7.20 -18.39 27.32
CA PRO A 521 7.36 -17.18 26.54
C PRO A 521 8.62 -16.37 26.93
N LEU A 522 8.99 -16.38 28.22
CA LEU A 522 10.21 -15.70 28.71
C LEU A 522 11.48 -16.41 28.26
N ALA A 523 11.39 -17.69 27.99
CA ALA A 523 12.44 -18.50 27.38
C ALA A 523 12.54 -18.29 25.86
N GLY A 524 11.67 -17.48 25.26
CA GLY A 524 11.69 -17.16 23.84
C GLY A 524 10.93 -18.12 22.93
N LEU A 525 10.09 -19.01 23.49
CA LEU A 525 9.31 -19.96 22.68
C LEU A 525 8.13 -19.26 21.98
N SER A 526 7.94 -19.57 20.71
CA SER A 526 6.80 -19.12 19.94
C SER A 526 5.49 -19.80 20.38
N ASP A 527 4.36 -19.29 19.98
CA ASP A 527 3.06 -19.89 20.28
C ASP A 527 2.93 -21.33 19.77
N SER A 528 3.53 -21.65 18.64
CA SER A 528 3.58 -23.01 18.09
C SER A 528 4.49 -23.93 18.93
N ASP A 529 5.61 -23.39 19.45
CA ASP A 529 6.50 -24.14 20.31
C ASP A 529 5.85 -24.40 21.67
N ILE A 530 5.12 -23.44 22.22
CA ILE A 530 4.36 -23.60 23.46
C ILE A 530 3.27 -24.66 23.31
N GLN A 531 2.55 -24.68 22.19
CA GLN A 531 1.57 -25.74 21.88
C GLN A 531 2.21 -27.14 21.91
N ARG A 532 3.36 -27.28 21.23
CA ARG A 532 4.12 -28.52 21.21
C ARG A 532 4.64 -28.86 22.60
N ALA A 533 5.32 -27.93 23.27
CA ALA A 533 5.92 -28.11 24.59
C ALA A 533 4.92 -28.56 25.65
N MET A 534 3.77 -27.90 25.70
CA MET A 534 2.72 -28.18 26.69
C MET A 534 1.75 -29.29 26.23
N ASN A 535 1.93 -29.84 25.06
CA ASN A 535 1.03 -30.81 24.41
C ASN A 535 -0.43 -30.30 24.38
N MET A 536 -0.60 -29.04 23.93
CA MET A 536 -1.87 -28.34 23.93
C MET A 536 -2.26 -27.86 22.52
N THR A 537 -3.58 -27.81 22.24
CA THR A 537 -4.08 -27.16 21.03
C THR A 537 -3.96 -25.62 21.11
N ALA A 538 -3.97 -24.94 19.97
CA ALA A 538 -3.94 -23.47 19.91
C ALA A 538 -5.10 -22.83 20.72
N GLY A 539 -6.27 -23.47 20.71
CA GLY A 539 -7.43 -23.04 21.52
C GLY A 539 -7.17 -23.18 23.02
N ALA A 540 -6.54 -24.29 23.44
CA ALA A 540 -6.22 -24.56 24.83
C ALA A 540 -5.15 -23.57 25.36
N VAL A 541 -4.12 -23.26 24.58
CA VAL A 541 -3.11 -22.24 24.94
C VAL A 541 -3.74 -20.87 25.13
N ARG A 542 -4.64 -20.44 24.20
CA ARG A 542 -5.37 -19.18 24.33
C ARG A 542 -6.25 -19.15 25.58
N THR A 543 -6.97 -20.23 25.87
CA THR A 543 -7.82 -20.35 27.05
C THR A 543 -7.00 -20.31 28.33
N MET A 544 -5.85 -20.97 28.37
CA MET A 544 -4.94 -20.99 29.50
C MET A 544 -4.37 -19.58 29.78
N ARG A 545 -3.90 -18.88 28.76
CA ARG A 545 -3.46 -17.48 28.88
C ARG A 545 -4.57 -16.57 29.39
N TYR A 546 -5.78 -16.74 28.88
CA TYR A 546 -6.93 -15.95 29.32
C TYR A 546 -7.27 -16.21 30.79
N ARG A 547 -7.26 -17.46 31.25
CA ARG A 547 -7.49 -17.83 32.65
C ARG A 547 -6.41 -17.25 33.57
N LEU A 548 -5.14 -17.34 33.18
CA LEU A 548 -4.03 -16.83 33.97
C LEU A 548 -4.05 -15.29 34.04
N ARG A 549 -4.39 -14.60 32.95
CA ARG A 549 -4.58 -13.13 32.96
C ARG A 549 -5.74 -12.66 33.87
N ARG A 550 -6.76 -13.46 34.09
CA ARG A 550 -7.91 -13.16 34.98
C ARG A 550 -7.66 -13.49 36.45
N SER A 551 -6.51 -13.99 36.82
CA SER A 551 -6.15 -14.29 38.20
C SER A 551 -5.05 -13.38 38.77
N PRO A 552 -5.00 -12.06 38.49
CA PRO A 552 -4.06 -11.16 39.12
C PRO A 552 -4.45 -10.86 40.56
N LEU A 553 -3.45 -10.53 41.39
CA LEU A 553 -3.61 -10.21 42.82
C LEU A 553 -4.59 -9.06 43.10
N ASN A 554 -4.83 -8.16 42.11
CA ASN A 554 -5.60 -6.93 42.25
C ASN A 554 -7.01 -6.96 41.62
N SER A 555 -7.57 -8.11 41.31
CA SER A 555 -8.95 -8.20 40.83
C SER A 555 -9.93 -8.06 42.02
N PRO A 556 -10.84 -7.05 42.07
CA PRO A 556 -11.84 -6.96 43.09
C PRO A 556 -12.79 -8.18 42.98
N ARG A 557 -13.13 -8.77 44.10
CA ARG A 557 -14.18 -9.81 44.17
C ARG A 557 -15.48 -9.20 43.65
N GLY A 558 -15.88 -9.56 42.44
CA GLY A 558 -17.25 -9.36 42.00
C GLY A 558 -18.16 -10.13 42.96
N GLY A 559 -18.94 -9.42 43.76
CA GLY A 559 -20.01 -10.00 44.52
C GLY A 559 -21.13 -10.38 43.57
N ALA A 560 -21.63 -11.55 43.70
CA ALA A 560 -22.95 -12.07 43.78
C ALA A 560 -22.86 -13.58 43.77
#